data_2aeaf033866365438d0bd8ed4e87b132
#
_entry.id   2aeaf033866365438d0bd8ed4e87b132
#
_cell.length_a   1.000
_cell.length_b   1.000
_cell.length_c   1.000
_cell.angle_alpha   90.00
_cell.angle_beta   90.00
_cell.angle_gamma   90.00
#
_symmetry.space_group_name_H-M   'P 1'
#
loop_
_entity.id
_entity.type
_entity.pdbx_description
1 polymer ?
#
loop_
_entity_poly.entity_id
_entity_poly.type
_entity_poly.pdbx_seq_one_letter_code
_entity_poly.pdbx_strand_id
1 'polypeptide(L)'
;TGAKVPEGSSAVIMQEKTEVKENLLILKELPEEGQCIRKKGEELNKDELVFSKSYQITAAGIGMLGSLGLHKIKVFKKPIIQLITTGNELVAPGESLQAGQIYESNSGAIEAALKSKGFSSSASIQMEDDFELIKTGISEALENTEVLILSGGISVGDYDFVKQALEENGVEELFYKVKQKPGKPLYFGRKGNQFVFALPGNPASSLSCFYIYVLPLLQKLSGLLGKGLLELNLPVSKDFENKGDRPVFLKANIGNNLVEILNAQGSSMIGSMAKGNA
;
A
#
# COMPACT_ATOMS: atom_id res chain seq x y z
N THR A 1 -8.51 6.57 -39.17
CA THR A 1 -8.25 7.31 -37.92
C THR A 1 -6.75 7.38 -37.70
N GLY A 2 -6.22 8.56 -37.32
CA GLY A 2 -4.79 8.78 -37.04
C GLY A 2 -3.90 8.98 -38.28
N ALA A 3 -4.46 8.97 -39.49
CA ALA A 3 -3.70 9.28 -40.71
C ALA A 3 -3.44 10.78 -40.83
N LYS A 4 -2.31 11.13 -41.49
CA LYS A 4 -2.01 12.54 -41.85
C LYS A 4 -3.09 13.05 -42.78
N VAL A 5 -3.68 14.19 -42.47
CA VAL A 5 -4.63 14.88 -43.34
C VAL A 5 -3.87 15.47 -44.52
N PRO A 6 -4.36 15.30 -45.79
CA PRO A 6 -3.72 15.89 -46.94
C PRO A 6 -3.64 17.42 -46.86
N GLU A 7 -2.60 18.01 -47.44
CA GLU A 7 -2.48 19.47 -47.51
C GLU A 7 -3.62 20.09 -48.30
N GLY A 8 -4.14 21.21 -47.83
CA GLY A 8 -5.30 21.88 -48.42
C GLY A 8 -6.68 21.38 -47.97
N SER A 9 -6.69 20.30 -47.15
CA SER A 9 -7.99 19.83 -46.57
C SER A 9 -8.32 20.63 -45.33
N SER A 10 -9.59 21.11 -45.23
CA SER A 10 -10.10 21.88 -44.10
C SER A 10 -10.98 21.05 -43.16
N ALA A 11 -11.45 19.87 -43.61
CA ALA A 11 -12.29 18.97 -42.78
C ALA A 11 -12.14 17.52 -43.27
N VAL A 12 -12.50 16.58 -42.38
CA VAL A 12 -12.68 15.16 -42.69
C VAL A 12 -14.10 14.74 -42.38
N ILE A 13 -14.74 14.10 -43.36
CA ILE A 13 -16.12 13.61 -43.21
C ILE A 13 -16.08 12.11 -43.01
N MET A 14 -16.82 11.61 -42.03
CA MET A 14 -16.96 10.17 -41.79
C MET A 14 -17.67 9.52 -42.98
N GLN A 15 -17.25 8.33 -43.39
CA GLN A 15 -17.80 7.59 -44.51
C GLN A 15 -19.30 7.37 -44.38
N GLU A 16 -19.82 7.18 -43.19
CA GLU A 16 -21.23 6.98 -42.89
C GLU A 16 -22.11 8.19 -43.23
N LYS A 17 -21.51 9.37 -43.32
CA LYS A 17 -22.15 10.62 -43.69
C LYS A 17 -22.01 10.94 -45.18
N THR A 18 -21.55 9.98 -45.97
CA THR A 18 -21.39 10.11 -47.42
C THR A 18 -22.13 9.01 -48.14
N GLU A 19 -22.46 9.24 -49.42
CA GLU A 19 -23.05 8.25 -50.31
C GLU A 19 -22.37 8.39 -51.68
N VAL A 20 -22.00 7.26 -52.29
CA VAL A 20 -21.42 7.26 -53.66
C VAL A 20 -22.55 6.83 -54.60
N LYS A 21 -22.91 7.72 -55.57
CA LYS A 21 -23.83 7.39 -56.65
C LYS A 21 -23.13 7.64 -57.97
N GLU A 22 -23.03 6.59 -58.77
CA GLU A 22 -22.26 6.61 -60.03
C GLU A 22 -20.80 7.04 -59.76
N ASN A 23 -20.37 8.21 -60.21
CA ASN A 23 -19.05 8.77 -59.96
C ASN A 23 -19.09 10.03 -59.07
N LEU A 24 -20.17 10.24 -58.35
CA LEU A 24 -20.38 11.41 -57.48
C LEU A 24 -20.35 10.98 -56.01
N LEU A 25 -19.62 11.72 -55.19
CA LEU A 25 -19.68 11.64 -53.75
C LEU A 25 -20.72 12.65 -53.24
N ILE A 26 -21.80 12.14 -52.66
CA ILE A 26 -22.86 12.96 -52.11
C ILE A 26 -22.59 13.08 -50.59
N LEU A 27 -22.53 14.32 -50.12
CA LEU A 27 -22.41 14.63 -48.68
C LEU A 27 -23.80 14.78 -48.10
N LYS A 28 -24.14 14.03 -47.05
CA LYS A 28 -25.44 14.14 -46.36
C LYS A 28 -25.54 15.40 -45.50
N GLU A 29 -24.40 15.98 -45.13
CA GLU A 29 -24.25 17.24 -44.39
C GLU A 29 -22.99 17.97 -44.83
N LEU A 30 -22.97 19.30 -44.74
CA LEU A 30 -21.75 20.07 -44.97
C LEU A 30 -20.84 20.00 -43.71
N PRO A 31 -19.55 19.70 -43.89
CA PRO A 31 -18.65 19.66 -42.74
C PRO A 31 -18.31 21.07 -42.24
N GLU A 32 -18.10 21.18 -40.93
CA GLU A 32 -17.53 22.39 -40.33
C GLU A 32 -16.02 22.41 -40.52
N GLU A 33 -15.42 23.61 -40.53
CA GLU A 33 -13.97 23.76 -40.61
C GLU A 33 -13.29 23.14 -39.40
N GLY A 34 -12.30 22.28 -39.65
CA GLY A 34 -11.58 21.51 -38.60
C GLY A 34 -12.31 20.25 -38.16
N GLN A 35 -13.48 19.93 -38.70
CA GLN A 35 -14.21 18.72 -38.29
C GLN A 35 -13.37 17.47 -38.48
N CYS A 36 -13.29 16.64 -37.43
CA CYS A 36 -12.51 15.40 -37.38
C CYS A 36 -11.00 15.55 -37.66
N ILE A 37 -10.45 16.75 -37.55
CA ILE A 37 -9.00 17.02 -37.69
C ILE A 37 -8.44 17.38 -36.31
N ARG A 38 -7.48 16.57 -35.82
CA ARG A 38 -6.70 16.91 -34.64
C ARG A 38 -5.70 18.02 -34.96
N LYS A 39 -5.75 19.10 -34.22
CA LYS A 39 -4.81 20.21 -34.37
C LYS A 39 -3.52 19.93 -33.58
N LYS A 40 -2.39 20.44 -34.08
CA LYS A 40 -1.13 20.40 -33.37
C LYS A 40 -1.27 21.14 -32.02
N GLY A 41 -0.88 20.49 -30.91
CA GLY A 41 -0.98 21.05 -29.56
C GLY A 41 -2.37 20.92 -28.92
N GLU A 42 -3.33 20.22 -29.56
CA GLU A 42 -4.66 20.02 -29.01
C GLU A 42 -4.66 19.24 -27.68
N GLU A 43 -3.78 18.24 -27.55
CA GLU A 43 -3.66 17.44 -26.34
C GLU A 43 -2.54 17.92 -25.42
N LEU A 44 -1.40 18.33 -26.02
CA LEU A 44 -0.22 18.76 -25.27
C LEU A 44 0.67 19.66 -26.15
N ASN A 45 1.15 20.75 -25.59
CA ASN A 45 2.10 21.62 -26.26
C ASN A 45 3.54 21.23 -25.95
N LYS A 46 4.46 21.70 -26.80
CA LYS A 46 5.89 21.53 -26.53
C LYS A 46 6.27 22.21 -25.24
N ASP A 47 7.10 21.51 -24.43
CA ASP A 47 7.60 21.97 -23.12
C ASP A 47 6.53 22.07 -22.02
N GLU A 48 5.33 21.60 -22.27
CA GLU A 48 4.27 21.49 -21.26
C GLU A 48 4.56 20.34 -20.30
N LEU A 49 4.27 20.55 -18.99
CA LEU A 49 4.45 19.54 -17.95
C LEU A 49 3.37 18.46 -18.06
N VAL A 50 3.75 17.23 -18.45
CA VAL A 50 2.82 16.11 -18.57
C VAL A 50 2.38 15.58 -17.20
N PHE A 51 3.34 15.32 -16.31
CA PHE A 51 3.11 14.82 -14.97
C PHE A 51 3.99 15.53 -13.96
N SER A 52 3.42 15.90 -12.82
CA SER A 52 4.19 16.45 -11.71
C SER A 52 5.07 15.36 -11.05
N LYS A 53 6.10 15.79 -10.33
CA LYS A 53 6.86 14.90 -9.44
C LYS A 53 5.90 14.20 -8.46
N SER A 54 6.15 12.92 -8.20
CA SER A 54 5.31 12.07 -7.34
C SER A 54 3.96 11.67 -7.94
N TYR A 55 3.75 11.90 -9.25
CA TYR A 55 2.61 11.31 -9.92
C TYR A 55 2.67 9.78 -9.85
N GLN A 56 1.59 9.16 -9.38
CA GLN A 56 1.45 7.70 -9.40
C GLN A 56 1.13 7.24 -10.82
N ILE A 57 2.05 6.50 -11.44
CA ILE A 57 1.89 6.03 -12.81
C ILE A 57 0.72 5.07 -12.89
N THR A 58 -0.28 5.45 -13.68
CA THR A 58 -1.46 4.65 -14.01
C THR A 58 -1.34 4.01 -15.39
N ALA A 59 -2.26 3.12 -15.76
CA ALA A 59 -2.32 2.56 -17.11
C ALA A 59 -2.47 3.66 -18.18
N ALA A 60 -3.33 4.66 -17.93
CA ALA A 60 -3.47 5.81 -18.82
C ALA A 60 -2.18 6.65 -18.89
N GLY A 61 -1.49 6.81 -17.74
CA GLY A 61 -0.18 7.49 -17.70
C GLY A 61 0.86 6.79 -18.56
N ILE A 62 0.91 5.46 -18.57
CA ILE A 62 1.80 4.69 -19.45
C ILE A 62 1.43 4.93 -20.93
N GLY A 63 0.13 4.91 -21.25
CA GLY A 63 -0.34 5.22 -22.61
C GLY A 63 0.08 6.61 -23.08
N MET A 64 -0.06 7.62 -22.20
CA MET A 64 0.37 8.99 -22.49
C MET A 64 1.89 9.09 -22.71
N LEU A 65 2.70 8.48 -21.84
CA LEU A 65 4.15 8.44 -22.02
C LEU A 65 4.56 7.76 -23.34
N GLY A 66 3.88 6.65 -23.69
CA GLY A 66 4.08 5.95 -24.96
C GLY A 66 3.73 6.80 -26.18
N SER A 67 2.62 7.56 -26.14
CA SER A 67 2.21 8.45 -27.23
C SER A 67 3.21 9.59 -27.48
N LEU A 68 3.97 9.95 -26.44
CA LEU A 68 5.08 10.93 -26.54
C LEU A 68 6.42 10.31 -26.96
N GLY A 69 6.46 9.00 -27.25
CA GLY A 69 7.68 8.28 -27.61
C GLY A 69 8.64 8.01 -26.45
N LEU A 70 8.20 8.19 -25.21
CA LEU A 70 9.04 7.97 -24.03
C LEU A 70 9.00 6.49 -23.62
N HIS A 71 10.14 5.80 -23.75
CA HIS A 71 10.28 4.37 -23.38
C HIS A 71 11.00 4.16 -22.05
N LYS A 72 11.62 5.18 -21.48
CA LYS A 72 12.29 5.16 -20.16
C LYS A 72 12.05 6.46 -19.43
N ILE A 73 11.66 6.35 -18.17
CA ILE A 73 11.47 7.48 -17.24
C ILE A 73 12.15 7.19 -15.91
N LYS A 74 12.55 8.24 -15.20
CA LYS A 74 13.05 8.11 -13.83
C LYS A 74 11.88 7.96 -12.87
N VAL A 75 11.94 6.95 -12.00
CA VAL A 75 10.95 6.69 -10.98
C VAL A 75 11.62 6.56 -9.60
N PHE A 76 10.85 6.73 -8.53
CA PHE A 76 11.31 6.40 -7.19
C PHE A 76 11.48 4.88 -7.08
N LYS A 77 12.58 4.44 -6.46
CA LYS A 77 12.79 3.04 -6.10
C LYS A 77 11.86 2.68 -4.94
N LYS A 78 11.28 1.48 -4.97
CA LYS A 78 10.59 0.93 -3.80
C LYS A 78 11.61 0.48 -2.76
N PRO A 79 11.33 0.66 -1.46
CA PRO A 79 12.25 0.23 -0.41
C PRO A 79 12.38 -1.30 -0.37
N ILE A 80 13.57 -1.76 0.00
CA ILE A 80 13.82 -3.18 0.29
C ILE A 80 13.30 -3.47 1.69
N ILE A 81 12.37 -4.44 1.79
CA ILE A 81 11.65 -4.75 3.02
C ILE A 81 11.99 -6.17 3.46
N GLN A 82 12.33 -6.35 4.75
CA GLN A 82 12.46 -7.65 5.39
C GLN A 82 11.41 -7.78 6.49
N LEU A 83 10.83 -8.98 6.61
CA LEU A 83 9.90 -9.34 7.68
C LEU A 83 10.52 -10.43 8.55
N ILE A 84 10.45 -10.24 9.88
CA ILE A 84 10.86 -11.22 10.89
C ILE A 84 9.69 -11.45 11.83
N THR A 85 9.39 -12.70 12.15
CA THR A 85 8.41 -13.08 13.18
C THR A 85 9.12 -13.82 14.32
N THR A 86 8.74 -13.55 15.57
CA THR A 86 9.32 -14.22 16.74
C THR A 86 8.23 -14.84 17.59
N GLY A 87 8.50 -16.00 18.17
CA GLY A 87 7.60 -16.71 19.06
C GLY A 87 7.85 -18.21 19.06
N ASN A 88 8.16 -18.78 20.24
CA ASN A 88 8.36 -20.23 20.41
C ASN A 88 7.07 -21.03 20.24
N GLU A 89 5.91 -20.38 20.39
CA GLU A 89 4.60 -20.97 20.18
C GLU A 89 4.19 -21.06 18.71
N LEU A 90 4.93 -20.40 17.81
CA LEU A 90 4.54 -20.26 16.41
C LEU A 90 4.94 -21.47 15.57
N VAL A 91 4.00 -22.00 14.82
CA VAL A 91 4.17 -23.13 13.90
C VAL A 91 3.73 -22.73 12.51
N ALA A 92 4.43 -23.18 11.49
CA ALA A 92 4.08 -22.87 10.10
C ALA A 92 2.71 -23.47 9.74
N PRO A 93 1.86 -22.78 8.97
CA PRO A 93 0.61 -23.32 8.47
C PRO A 93 0.83 -24.62 7.68
N GLY A 94 0.05 -25.65 8.00
CA GLY A 94 0.16 -26.99 7.39
C GLY A 94 0.90 -28.02 8.23
N GLU A 95 1.63 -27.61 9.26
CA GLU A 95 2.26 -28.50 10.23
C GLU A 95 1.30 -28.88 11.35
N SER A 96 1.60 -29.95 12.11
CA SER A 96 0.77 -30.40 13.23
C SER A 96 1.08 -29.60 14.48
N LEU A 97 0.03 -29.03 15.13
CA LEU A 97 0.15 -28.31 16.38
C LEU A 97 0.37 -29.25 17.57
N GLN A 98 1.27 -28.88 18.46
CA GLN A 98 1.40 -29.45 19.79
C GLN A 98 0.65 -28.58 20.81
N ALA A 99 0.51 -29.08 22.04
CA ALA A 99 -0.13 -28.33 23.11
C ALA A 99 0.61 -27.02 23.37
N GLY A 100 -0.13 -25.90 23.37
CA GLY A 100 0.42 -24.55 23.58
C GLY A 100 0.91 -23.85 22.30
N GLN A 101 0.94 -24.53 21.14
CA GLN A 101 1.32 -23.92 19.88
C GLN A 101 0.14 -23.31 19.11
N ILE A 102 0.44 -22.32 18.28
CA ILE A 102 -0.51 -21.67 17.37
C ILE A 102 0.12 -21.51 15.98
N TYR A 103 -0.72 -21.40 14.95
CA TYR A 103 -0.19 -21.12 13.62
C TYR A 103 0.29 -19.68 13.48
N GLU A 104 1.48 -19.52 12.89
CA GLU A 104 1.99 -18.22 12.46
C GLU A 104 1.08 -17.67 11.33
N SER A 105 0.53 -16.48 11.50
CA SER A 105 -0.38 -15.86 10.54
C SER A 105 -0.02 -14.42 10.20
N ASN A 106 0.88 -13.79 10.96
CA ASN A 106 1.19 -12.38 10.82
C ASN A 106 2.04 -12.11 9.57
N SER A 107 3.03 -12.96 9.30
CA SER A 107 3.88 -12.81 8.11
C SER A 107 3.04 -12.88 6.84
N GLY A 108 2.24 -13.91 6.69
CA GLY A 108 1.37 -14.08 5.53
C GLY A 108 0.39 -12.92 5.34
N ALA A 109 -0.20 -12.41 6.44
CA ALA A 109 -1.11 -11.27 6.40
C ALA A 109 -0.40 -9.98 5.98
N ILE A 110 0.80 -9.70 6.52
CA ILE A 110 1.59 -8.51 6.19
C ILE A 110 2.12 -8.60 4.76
N GLU A 111 2.62 -9.76 4.32
CA GLU A 111 3.06 -9.97 2.94
C GLU A 111 1.93 -9.76 1.92
N ALA A 112 0.74 -10.30 2.21
CA ALA A 112 -0.44 -10.07 1.39
C ALA A 112 -0.83 -8.59 1.35
N ALA A 113 -0.76 -7.90 2.49
CA ALA A 113 -1.03 -6.46 2.57
C ALA A 113 0.00 -5.64 1.80
N LEU A 114 1.30 -5.94 1.92
CA LEU A 114 2.38 -5.35 1.12
C LEU A 114 2.10 -5.52 -0.37
N LYS A 115 1.84 -6.75 -0.81
CA LYS A 115 1.57 -7.09 -2.22
C LYS A 115 0.36 -6.36 -2.76
N SER A 116 -0.73 -6.26 -1.99
CA SER A 116 -1.94 -5.55 -2.39
C SER A 116 -1.71 -4.04 -2.62
N LYS A 117 -0.67 -3.47 -1.98
CA LYS A 117 -0.26 -2.06 -2.12
C LYS A 117 0.93 -1.89 -3.06
N GLY A 118 1.31 -2.94 -3.79
CA GLY A 118 2.37 -2.91 -4.78
C GLY A 118 3.78 -2.95 -4.20
N PHE A 119 3.94 -3.38 -2.94
CA PHE A 119 5.24 -3.65 -2.31
C PHE A 119 5.51 -5.16 -2.26
N SER A 120 6.77 -5.51 -2.01
CA SER A 120 7.18 -6.88 -1.73
C SER A 120 8.24 -6.87 -0.63
N SER A 121 8.24 -7.90 0.20
CA SER A 121 9.34 -8.20 1.12
C SER A 121 10.22 -9.30 0.54
N SER A 122 11.41 -9.48 1.09
CA SER A 122 12.13 -10.75 1.05
C SER A 122 11.29 -11.83 1.74
N ALA A 123 11.64 -13.09 1.59
CA ALA A 123 11.00 -14.17 2.35
C ALA A 123 11.01 -13.85 3.85
N SER A 124 9.89 -14.05 4.54
CA SER A 124 9.81 -13.85 5.98
C SER A 124 10.72 -14.84 6.71
N ILE A 125 11.32 -14.40 7.80
CA ILE A 125 12.18 -15.22 8.66
C ILE A 125 11.44 -15.40 9.99
N GLN A 126 11.22 -16.66 10.39
CA GLN A 126 10.71 -16.98 11.71
C GLN A 126 11.89 -17.32 12.62
N MET A 127 11.89 -16.76 13.84
CA MET A 127 12.92 -16.97 14.84
C MET A 127 12.30 -17.41 16.17
N GLU A 128 13.03 -18.22 16.91
CA GLU A 128 12.72 -18.54 18.30
C GLU A 128 12.94 -17.30 19.19
N ASP A 129 12.27 -17.28 20.34
CA ASP A 129 12.46 -16.24 21.37
C ASP A 129 13.78 -16.49 22.14
N ASP A 130 14.88 -16.36 21.41
CA ASP A 130 16.25 -16.38 21.92
C ASP A 130 16.91 -15.03 21.60
N PHE A 131 17.52 -14.42 22.62
CA PHE A 131 18.07 -13.08 22.49
C PHE A 131 19.20 -12.99 21.43
N GLU A 132 20.12 -13.95 21.44
CA GLU A 132 21.27 -13.93 20.51
C GLU A 132 20.86 -14.25 19.08
N LEU A 133 19.87 -15.13 18.88
CA LEU A 133 19.29 -15.40 17.55
C LEU A 133 18.59 -14.16 17.02
N ILE A 134 17.74 -13.51 17.83
CA ILE A 134 17.01 -12.30 17.44
C ILE A 134 18.00 -11.16 17.13
N LYS A 135 19.00 -10.96 17.98
CA LYS A 135 20.01 -9.91 17.78
C LYS A 135 20.80 -10.11 16.49
N THR A 136 21.26 -11.33 16.24
CA THR A 136 22.00 -11.68 15.02
C THR A 136 21.13 -11.51 13.79
N GLY A 137 19.90 -12.03 13.81
CA GLY A 137 18.99 -11.91 12.68
C GLY A 137 18.58 -10.46 12.36
N ILE A 138 18.44 -9.61 13.39
CA ILE A 138 18.24 -8.16 13.20
C ILE A 138 19.47 -7.54 12.55
N SER A 139 20.68 -7.90 13.00
CA SER A 139 21.93 -7.39 12.42
C SER A 139 22.02 -7.70 10.93
N GLU A 140 21.84 -8.97 10.56
CA GLU A 140 21.87 -9.45 9.17
C GLU A 140 20.79 -8.79 8.31
N ALA A 141 19.58 -8.67 8.85
CA ALA A 141 18.49 -8.01 8.14
C ALA A 141 18.82 -6.54 7.87
N LEU A 142 19.37 -5.82 8.84
CA LEU A 142 19.73 -4.41 8.70
C LEU A 142 20.83 -4.16 7.66
N GLU A 143 21.68 -5.15 7.33
CA GLU A 143 22.71 -4.97 6.28
C GLU A 143 22.11 -4.79 4.88
N ASN A 144 20.94 -5.39 4.64
CA ASN A 144 20.40 -5.55 3.29
C ASN A 144 19.01 -4.93 3.09
N THR A 145 18.46 -4.23 4.09
CA THR A 145 17.08 -3.68 4.01
C THR A 145 17.03 -2.19 4.28
N GLU A 146 16.03 -1.54 3.75
CA GLU A 146 15.70 -0.14 4.04
C GLU A 146 14.57 -0.06 5.08
N VAL A 147 13.72 -1.10 5.16
CA VAL A 147 12.64 -1.20 6.17
C VAL A 147 12.61 -2.61 6.74
N LEU A 148 12.86 -2.74 8.03
CA LEU A 148 12.69 -3.97 8.78
C LEU A 148 11.37 -3.95 9.55
N ILE A 149 10.57 -5.00 9.40
CA ILE A 149 9.31 -5.19 10.11
C ILE A 149 9.44 -6.44 10.97
N LEU A 150 9.35 -6.30 12.29
CA LEU A 150 9.27 -7.41 13.22
C LEU A 150 7.82 -7.58 13.69
N SER A 151 7.39 -8.80 13.95
CA SER A 151 6.08 -9.11 14.53
C SER A 151 6.22 -10.15 15.63
N GLY A 152 5.81 -9.83 16.85
CA GLY A 152 6.07 -10.59 18.07
C GLY A 152 7.19 -9.99 18.90
N GLY A 153 7.43 -10.52 20.11
CA GLY A 153 8.54 -10.17 21.01
C GLY A 153 8.63 -8.70 21.46
N ILE A 154 7.54 -7.91 21.41
CA ILE A 154 7.55 -6.46 21.70
C ILE A 154 6.47 -6.03 22.72
N SER A 155 6.06 -6.89 23.63
CA SER A 155 5.02 -6.56 24.62
C SER A 155 5.60 -6.07 25.95
N VAL A 156 5.34 -6.75 27.04
CA VAL A 156 5.77 -6.39 28.41
C VAL A 156 6.19 -7.63 29.21
N GLY A 157 6.55 -8.72 28.55
CA GLY A 157 6.98 -9.97 29.16
C GLY A 157 8.50 -10.04 29.37
N ASP A 158 8.93 -10.98 30.21
CA ASP A 158 10.35 -11.22 30.49
C ASP A 158 11.15 -11.75 29.27
N TYR A 159 10.43 -12.14 28.20
CA TYR A 159 10.96 -12.65 26.93
C TYR A 159 10.83 -11.65 25.77
N ASP A 160 10.60 -10.38 26.04
CA ASP A 160 10.50 -9.33 25.02
C ASP A 160 11.88 -8.83 24.58
N PHE A 161 12.66 -9.74 23.98
CA PHE A 161 14.06 -9.50 23.60
C PHE A 161 14.21 -8.54 22.42
N VAL A 162 13.16 -8.31 21.62
CA VAL A 162 13.23 -7.51 20.39
C VAL A 162 13.70 -6.09 20.66
N LYS A 163 13.18 -5.43 21.69
CA LYS A 163 13.57 -4.06 22.00
C LYS A 163 15.07 -3.97 22.36
N GLN A 164 15.55 -4.82 23.27
CA GLN A 164 16.94 -4.85 23.67
C GLN A 164 17.85 -5.18 22.47
N ALA A 165 17.47 -6.16 21.65
CA ALA A 165 18.24 -6.54 20.47
C ALA A 165 18.33 -5.40 19.45
N LEU A 166 17.27 -4.59 19.29
CA LEU A 166 17.30 -3.39 18.45
C LEU A 166 18.25 -2.33 19.00
N GLU A 167 18.21 -2.07 20.31
CA GLU A 167 19.09 -1.12 20.98
C GLU A 167 20.58 -1.54 20.83
N GLU A 168 20.89 -2.82 21.05
CA GLU A 168 22.25 -3.35 20.88
C GLU A 168 22.73 -3.37 19.42
N ASN A 169 21.82 -3.41 18.46
CA ASN A 169 22.11 -3.22 17.04
C ASN A 169 22.25 -1.74 16.64
N GLY A 170 22.16 -0.81 17.57
CA GLY A 170 22.31 0.63 17.33
C GLY A 170 21.11 1.27 16.65
N VAL A 171 19.92 0.70 16.81
CA VAL A 171 18.67 1.30 16.36
C VAL A 171 18.23 2.37 17.36
N GLU A 172 18.14 3.62 16.91
CA GLU A 172 17.61 4.74 17.69
C GLU A 172 16.08 4.59 17.82
N GLU A 173 15.57 4.50 19.05
CA GLU A 173 14.12 4.52 19.29
C GLU A 173 13.56 5.91 18.98
N LEU A 174 12.60 5.99 18.08
CA LEU A 174 11.85 7.22 17.80
C LEU A 174 10.59 7.30 18.65
N PHE A 175 9.89 6.19 18.79
CA PHE A 175 8.83 6.02 19.78
C PHE A 175 8.56 4.55 20.10
N TYR A 176 8.09 4.31 21.32
CA TYR A 176 7.61 3.01 21.79
C TYR A 176 6.34 3.19 22.61
N LYS A 177 5.36 2.32 22.36
CA LYS A 177 4.01 2.33 22.94
C LYS A 177 3.19 3.56 22.56
N VAL A 178 2.15 3.32 21.77
CA VAL A 178 1.19 4.35 21.33
C VAL A 178 -0.10 4.22 22.13
N LYS A 179 -0.67 5.34 22.56
CA LYS A 179 -1.93 5.37 23.31
C LYS A 179 -3.11 5.12 22.36
N GLN A 180 -3.26 3.87 21.90
CA GLN A 180 -4.32 3.42 20.99
C GLN A 180 -4.81 2.01 21.30
N LYS A 181 -5.91 1.60 20.68
CA LYS A 181 -6.47 0.26 20.69
C LYS A 181 -7.04 -0.07 19.29
N PRO A 182 -6.63 -1.23 18.68
CA PRO A 182 -5.56 -2.15 19.09
C PRO A 182 -4.17 -1.58 18.85
N GLY A 183 -3.13 -2.35 19.23
CA GLY A 183 -1.75 -2.06 18.84
C GLY A 183 -0.98 -1.09 19.75
N LYS A 184 -1.26 -1.08 21.08
CA LYS A 184 -0.48 -0.28 22.03
C LYS A 184 1.03 -0.55 21.98
N PRO A 185 1.53 -1.82 22.00
CA PRO A 185 2.96 -2.10 21.95
C PRO A 185 3.50 -1.99 20.51
N LEU A 186 3.57 -0.80 20.00
CA LEU A 186 4.19 -0.50 18.71
C LEU A 186 5.52 0.19 18.96
N TYR A 187 6.58 -0.30 18.31
CA TYR A 187 7.91 0.30 18.29
C TYR A 187 8.21 0.85 16.90
N PHE A 188 8.82 2.02 16.85
CA PHE A 188 9.38 2.59 15.64
C PHE A 188 10.75 3.18 15.93
N GLY A 189 11.72 2.80 15.14
CA GLY A 189 13.10 3.25 15.26
C GLY A 189 13.80 3.41 13.92
N ARG A 190 15.02 3.87 13.95
CA ARG A 190 15.88 4.00 12.77
C ARG A 190 17.36 3.71 13.08
N LYS A 191 18.09 3.28 12.05
CA LYS A 191 19.55 3.22 12.06
C LYS A 191 20.05 3.84 10.76
N GLY A 192 20.59 5.06 10.83
CA GLY A 192 20.93 5.81 9.62
C GLY A 192 19.70 6.06 8.74
N ASN A 193 19.71 5.51 7.54
CA ASN A 193 18.59 5.60 6.58
C ASN A 193 17.63 4.41 6.63
N GLN A 194 17.83 3.47 7.54
CA GLN A 194 17.00 2.29 7.70
C GLN A 194 15.92 2.54 8.75
N PHE A 195 14.72 2.06 8.51
CA PHE A 195 13.59 2.19 9.42
C PHE A 195 13.19 0.83 9.95
N VAL A 196 12.85 0.78 11.24
CA VAL A 196 12.49 -0.45 11.93
C VAL A 196 11.13 -0.27 12.61
N PHE A 197 10.21 -1.19 12.33
CA PHE A 197 8.96 -1.35 13.07
C PHE A 197 8.98 -2.67 13.82
N ALA A 198 8.62 -2.67 15.11
CA ALA A 198 8.24 -3.89 15.78
C ALA A 198 6.75 -3.80 16.15
N LEU A 199 5.98 -4.70 15.55
CA LEU A 199 4.53 -4.76 15.62
C LEU A 199 4.09 -5.75 16.69
N PRO A 200 2.88 -5.54 17.27
CA PRO A 200 2.33 -6.49 18.24
C PRO A 200 2.18 -7.91 17.69
N GLY A 201 2.35 -8.93 18.53
CA GLY A 201 2.12 -10.33 18.15
C GLY A 201 0.65 -10.65 17.82
N ASN A 202 -0.32 -9.96 18.44
CA ASN A 202 -1.76 -10.16 18.15
C ASN A 202 -2.09 -9.79 16.68
N PRO A 203 -2.68 -10.72 15.87
CA PRO A 203 -2.81 -10.55 14.43
C PRO A 203 -3.57 -9.29 13.96
N ALA A 204 -4.74 -9.01 14.57
CA ALA A 204 -5.48 -7.81 14.19
C ALA A 204 -4.77 -6.51 14.62
N SER A 205 -3.98 -6.54 15.69
CA SER A 205 -3.14 -5.41 16.10
C SER A 205 -1.98 -5.19 15.13
N SER A 206 -1.29 -6.27 14.76
CA SER A 206 -0.18 -6.23 13.82
C SER A 206 -0.60 -5.64 12.49
N LEU A 207 -1.68 -6.17 11.91
CA LEU A 207 -2.19 -5.70 10.63
C LEU A 207 -2.75 -4.26 10.70
N SER A 208 -3.40 -3.86 11.81
CA SER A 208 -3.82 -2.47 12.01
C SER A 208 -2.62 -1.53 12.07
N CYS A 209 -1.58 -1.87 12.84
CA CYS A 209 -0.36 -1.07 12.92
C CYS A 209 0.36 -0.99 11.57
N PHE A 210 0.35 -2.06 10.78
CA PHE A 210 0.87 -2.05 9.42
C PHE A 210 0.18 -0.97 8.56
N TYR A 211 -1.15 -0.97 8.50
CA TYR A 211 -1.88 -0.02 7.68
C TYR A 211 -1.76 1.43 8.16
N ILE A 212 -1.73 1.65 9.47
CA ILE A 212 -1.74 3.00 10.06
C ILE A 212 -0.34 3.63 10.04
N TYR A 213 0.74 2.84 10.22
CA TYR A 213 2.09 3.37 10.41
C TYR A 213 3.09 2.93 9.35
N VAL A 214 3.13 1.63 9.03
CA VAL A 214 4.13 1.10 8.09
C VAL A 214 3.81 1.54 6.67
N LEU A 215 2.58 1.36 6.22
CA LEU A 215 2.16 1.69 4.85
C LEU A 215 2.42 3.16 4.48
N PRO A 216 2.07 4.16 5.32
CA PRO A 216 2.38 5.56 4.99
C PRO A 216 3.88 5.84 4.84
N LEU A 217 4.73 5.19 5.65
CA LEU A 217 6.18 5.31 5.49
C LEU A 217 6.64 4.71 4.16
N LEU A 218 6.20 3.51 3.81
CA LEU A 218 6.56 2.86 2.56
C LEU A 218 6.14 3.70 1.34
N GLN A 219 4.95 4.27 1.37
CA GLN A 219 4.47 5.17 0.35
C GLN A 219 5.35 6.41 0.23
N LYS A 220 5.70 7.04 1.35
CA LYS A 220 6.58 8.22 1.38
C LYS A 220 7.98 7.90 0.85
N LEU A 221 8.57 6.77 1.23
CA LEU A 221 9.87 6.32 0.71
C LEU A 221 9.82 6.06 -0.81
N SER A 222 8.67 5.61 -1.31
CA SER A 222 8.44 5.40 -2.75
C SER A 222 8.07 6.67 -3.51
N GLY A 223 8.17 7.84 -2.86
CA GLY A 223 7.87 9.13 -3.49
C GLY A 223 6.38 9.43 -3.65
N LEU A 224 5.49 8.60 -3.12
CA LEU A 224 4.06 8.89 -3.11
C LEU A 224 3.74 9.92 -2.03
N LEU A 225 3.00 10.96 -2.38
CA LEU A 225 2.49 11.96 -1.45
C LEU A 225 1.16 11.50 -0.79
N GLY A 226 0.96 10.19 -0.70
CA GLY A 226 -0.24 9.57 -0.19
C GLY A 226 -0.43 9.76 1.31
N LYS A 227 -1.67 9.75 1.76
CA LYS A 227 -2.07 9.87 3.17
C LYS A 227 -2.24 8.50 3.86
N GLY A 228 -1.67 7.43 3.32
CA GLY A 228 -1.90 6.08 3.83
C GLY A 228 -3.17 5.45 3.26
N LEU A 229 -4.14 5.21 4.11
CA LEU A 229 -5.47 4.72 3.73
C LEU A 229 -6.38 5.86 3.25
N LEU A 230 -7.40 5.52 2.48
CA LEU A 230 -8.47 6.44 2.12
C LEU A 230 -9.25 6.84 3.37
N GLU A 231 -9.45 8.13 3.58
CA GLU A 231 -10.25 8.68 4.66
C GLU A 231 -11.60 9.14 4.13
N LEU A 232 -12.68 8.64 4.71
CA LEU A 232 -14.05 9.00 4.37
C LEU A 232 -14.82 9.42 5.62
N ASN A 233 -15.60 10.48 5.54
CA ASN A 233 -16.52 10.90 6.59
C ASN A 233 -17.92 10.37 6.26
N LEU A 234 -18.35 9.35 6.98
CA LEU A 234 -19.63 8.67 6.75
C LEU A 234 -20.40 8.52 8.08
N PRO A 235 -21.74 8.52 8.03
CA PRO A 235 -22.54 8.23 9.21
C PRO A 235 -22.36 6.78 9.66
N VAL A 236 -22.49 6.54 10.96
CA VAL A 236 -22.49 5.19 11.55
C VAL A 236 -23.92 4.68 11.73
N SER A 237 -24.13 3.37 11.59
CA SER A 237 -25.44 2.74 11.70
C SER A 237 -25.98 2.71 13.14
N LYS A 238 -25.08 2.72 14.13
CA LYS A 238 -25.39 2.70 15.56
C LYS A 238 -24.36 3.51 16.33
N ASP A 239 -24.79 4.16 17.38
CA ASP A 239 -23.90 4.87 18.29
C ASP A 239 -22.86 3.91 18.87
N PHE A 240 -21.63 4.42 19.01
CA PHE A 240 -20.53 3.73 19.65
C PHE A 240 -19.96 4.59 20.78
N GLU A 241 -19.95 4.05 21.97
CA GLU A 241 -19.35 4.67 23.14
C GLU A 241 -17.98 4.04 23.43
N ASN A 242 -16.92 4.82 23.38
CA ASN A 242 -15.61 4.39 23.85
C ASN A 242 -15.48 4.62 25.35
N LYS A 243 -15.68 3.56 26.16
CA LYS A 243 -15.55 3.62 27.63
C LYS A 243 -14.11 3.65 28.14
N GLY A 244 -13.14 3.60 27.24
CA GLY A 244 -11.71 3.62 27.58
C GLY A 244 -11.08 4.99 27.45
N ASP A 245 -9.83 5.09 27.91
CA ASP A 245 -9.01 6.30 27.87
C ASP A 245 -8.14 6.43 26.58
N ARG A 246 -8.25 5.47 25.67
CA ARG A 246 -7.46 5.40 24.43
C ARG A 246 -8.34 5.55 23.21
N PRO A 247 -7.88 6.27 22.17
CA PRO A 247 -8.45 6.19 20.83
C PRO A 247 -8.59 4.75 20.36
N VAL A 248 -9.70 4.42 19.69
CA VAL A 248 -10.00 3.06 19.24
C VAL A 248 -10.18 3.06 17.73
N PHE A 249 -9.43 2.20 17.06
CA PHE A 249 -9.65 1.85 15.65
C PHE A 249 -10.59 0.64 15.60
N LEU A 250 -11.75 0.81 15.02
CA LEU A 250 -12.78 -0.23 14.94
C LEU A 250 -12.81 -0.85 13.55
N LYS A 251 -12.98 -2.14 13.49
CA LYS A 251 -13.23 -2.87 12.25
C LYS A 251 -14.69 -2.67 11.85
N ALA A 252 -14.91 -2.29 10.61
CA ALA A 252 -16.23 -1.93 10.12
C ALA A 252 -16.49 -2.42 8.69
N ASN A 253 -17.73 -2.37 8.28
CA ASN A 253 -18.16 -2.45 6.89
C ASN A 253 -18.74 -1.11 6.44
N ILE A 254 -18.38 -0.70 5.24
CA ILE A 254 -19.01 0.42 4.54
C ILE A 254 -19.89 -0.16 3.44
N GLY A 255 -21.17 0.18 3.47
CA GLY A 255 -22.14 -0.12 2.43
C GLY A 255 -23.20 0.99 2.36
N ASN A 256 -23.62 1.36 1.16
CA ASN A 256 -24.65 2.40 0.94
C ASN A 256 -24.36 3.73 1.68
N ASN A 257 -23.09 4.15 1.72
CA ASN A 257 -22.62 5.34 2.45
C ASN A 257 -22.87 5.30 3.97
N LEU A 258 -22.98 4.13 4.55
CA LEU A 258 -23.19 3.92 5.97
C LEU A 258 -22.10 2.99 6.52
N VAL A 259 -21.60 3.30 7.72
CA VAL A 259 -20.61 2.46 8.43
C VAL A 259 -21.32 1.57 9.44
N GLU A 260 -21.11 0.27 9.32
CA GLU A 260 -21.54 -0.73 10.29
C GLU A 260 -20.34 -1.25 11.07
N ILE A 261 -20.32 -0.98 12.38
CA ILE A 261 -19.24 -1.48 13.26
C ILE A 261 -19.45 -2.98 13.46
N LEU A 262 -18.43 -3.77 13.12
CA LEU A 262 -18.45 -5.21 13.25
C LEU A 262 -18.39 -5.66 14.72
N ASN A 263 -18.95 -6.83 15.00
CA ASN A 263 -18.72 -7.53 16.26
C ASN A 263 -17.27 -8.03 16.35
N ALA A 264 -16.84 -8.51 17.52
CA ALA A 264 -15.53 -9.11 17.72
C ALA A 264 -14.34 -8.16 17.44
N GLN A 265 -14.29 -7.05 18.17
CA GLN A 265 -13.25 -6.01 18.09
C GLN A 265 -11.93 -6.35 18.82
N GLY A 266 -11.75 -7.60 19.30
CA GLY A 266 -10.55 -8.02 20.03
C GLY A 266 -9.27 -7.90 19.18
N SER A 267 -8.15 -7.66 19.85
CA SER A 267 -6.81 -7.47 19.22
C SER A 267 -6.28 -8.71 18.51
N SER A 268 -6.70 -9.90 18.92
CA SER A 268 -6.36 -11.19 18.28
C SER A 268 -7.35 -11.63 17.20
N MET A 269 -8.51 -10.96 17.10
CA MET A 269 -9.64 -11.40 16.25
C MET A 269 -9.45 -10.92 14.80
N ILE A 270 -8.59 -11.61 14.04
CA ILE A 270 -8.35 -11.31 12.63
C ILE A 270 -9.57 -11.61 11.74
N GLY A 271 -10.40 -12.59 12.13
CA GLY A 271 -11.58 -12.98 11.34
C GLY A 271 -12.63 -11.87 11.16
N SER A 272 -12.78 -10.94 12.10
CA SER A 272 -13.62 -9.76 11.90
C SER A 272 -12.99 -8.76 10.92
N MET A 273 -11.66 -8.65 10.91
CA MET A 273 -10.94 -7.82 9.96
C MET A 273 -11.03 -8.38 8.52
N ALA A 274 -11.00 -9.71 8.38
CA ALA A 274 -11.19 -10.37 7.09
C ALA A 274 -12.60 -10.21 6.50
N LYS A 275 -13.60 -9.93 7.35
CA LYS A 275 -14.99 -9.66 6.94
C LYS A 275 -15.29 -8.18 6.74
N GLY A 276 -14.42 -7.29 7.22
CA GLY A 276 -14.54 -5.86 7.11
C GLY A 276 -13.94 -5.32 5.81
N ASN A 277 -14.34 -4.11 5.43
CA ASN A 277 -13.73 -3.35 4.35
C ASN A 277 -13.27 -1.94 4.80
N ALA A 278 -13.40 -1.64 6.12
CA ALA A 278 -12.98 -0.40 6.76
C ALA A 278 -12.53 -0.65 8.21
#